data_f9055cb2cc16dcb2bc81ad3193506284
#
_entry.id   f9055cb2cc16dcb2bc81ad3193506284
#
_cell.length_a   1.000
_cell.length_b   1.000
_cell.length_c   1.000
_cell.angle_alpha   90.00
_cell.angle_beta   90.00
_cell.angle_gamma   90.00
#
_symmetry.space_group_name_H-M   'P 1'
#
loop_
_entity.id
_entity.type
_entity.pdbx_description
1 polymer ?
#
loop_
_entity_poly.entity_id
_entity_poly.type
_entity_poly.pdbx_seq_one_letter_code
_entity_poly.pdbx_strand_id
1 'polypeptide(L)'
;MNISFPVYTRLNEVLFKKKTLPSALLEAKKTITLTPNEEEEIKKETVVFLRRYFSLRFECANLLSQYDYESGEFLLSRIALCQLRYSKLTKEEITSEYRNTFARLRFSGSSKTNRDVLMEASKKPFSIPEEAKQSPFYFNSLVLERPEFLFRRFNEEYGSSKTLSRFRSMRKKSTFEYSPLDADSLTDSLEKTDGAGAYEIYKSEKNYHRDSLKQRRIYPSSYLERLGYSLLELPQVSPKVLRNGLTDSFDYFPLALSLKDSYQPQLIVDYQSKAAEAAKDNLNLAQFNDVTILNCEEKYLKTYYSYDQFDIVVDFGKDTGLGLLDKKPWLLPSLTREDIENSQKRQLDSLRERSEFVKSKGSLLFINHGLLKAETSDVVHRFLKRNNRFELVKEISVCPSDDHGEGGYIALIGKK
;
A
#
# COMPACT_ATOMS: atom_id res chain seq x y z
N MET A 1 -12.33 -13.42 25.27
CA MET A 1 -11.66 -13.69 23.99
C MET A 1 -10.18 -13.37 24.13
N ASN A 2 -9.26 -14.18 23.62
CA ASN A 2 -7.82 -13.88 23.69
C ASN A 2 -7.39 -13.24 22.37
N ILE A 3 -7.28 -11.91 22.33
CA ILE A 3 -6.90 -11.14 21.15
C ILE A 3 -5.37 -11.08 20.98
N SER A 4 -4.62 -11.07 22.09
CA SER A 4 -3.16 -10.86 22.06
C SER A 4 -2.41 -11.93 21.28
N PHE A 5 -2.79 -13.20 21.39
CA PHE A 5 -2.11 -14.28 20.65
C PHE A 5 -2.33 -14.21 19.13
N PRO A 6 -3.55 -14.03 18.62
CA PRO A 6 -3.78 -13.81 17.20
C PRO A 6 -3.09 -12.56 16.65
N VAL A 7 -3.08 -11.45 17.40
CA VAL A 7 -2.35 -10.22 17.03
C VAL A 7 -0.85 -10.48 16.95
N TYR A 8 -0.30 -11.15 17.97
CA TYR A 8 1.12 -11.55 17.99
C TYR A 8 1.48 -12.38 16.76
N THR A 9 0.71 -13.41 16.46
CA THR A 9 0.99 -14.29 15.32
C THR A 9 1.03 -13.51 14.00
N ARG A 10 0.10 -12.59 13.79
CA ARG A 10 0.05 -11.75 12.58
C ARG A 10 1.22 -10.77 12.50
N LEU A 11 1.53 -10.09 13.58
CA LEU A 11 2.64 -9.17 13.65
C LEU A 11 3.98 -9.87 13.47
N ASN A 12 4.13 -11.07 14.01
CA ASN A 12 5.31 -11.90 13.81
C ASN A 12 5.55 -12.22 12.32
N GLU A 13 4.48 -12.59 11.59
CA GLU A 13 4.56 -12.82 10.15
C GLU A 13 4.93 -11.54 9.37
N VAL A 14 4.35 -10.41 9.75
CA VAL A 14 4.61 -9.11 9.09
C VAL A 14 6.02 -8.60 9.38
N LEU A 15 6.43 -8.57 10.65
CA LEU A 15 7.63 -7.88 11.09
C LEU A 15 8.91 -8.71 10.88
N PHE A 16 8.85 -10.01 11.16
CA PHE A 16 10.02 -10.87 11.10
C PHE A 16 10.09 -11.72 9.82
N LYS A 17 8.94 -12.09 9.23
CA LYS A 17 8.90 -12.84 7.97
C LYS A 17 8.61 -11.97 6.75
N LYS A 18 8.53 -10.65 6.93
CA LYS A 18 8.30 -9.64 5.88
C LYS A 18 7.09 -9.92 4.99
N LYS A 19 6.05 -10.58 5.51
CA LYS A 19 4.80 -10.81 4.80
C LYS A 19 3.94 -9.55 4.78
N THR A 20 3.12 -9.39 3.74
CA THR A 20 2.08 -8.35 3.74
C THR A 20 1.01 -8.68 4.79
N LEU A 21 0.35 -7.67 5.34
CA LEU A 21 -0.73 -7.91 6.31
C LEU A 21 -1.86 -8.80 5.74
N PRO A 22 -2.35 -8.60 4.50
CA PRO A 22 -3.31 -9.53 3.92
C PRO A 22 -2.83 -10.98 3.88
N SER A 23 -1.56 -11.22 3.53
CA SER A 23 -0.98 -12.56 3.53
C SER A 23 -0.90 -13.15 4.94
N ALA A 24 -0.48 -12.37 5.93
CA ALA A 24 -0.42 -12.79 7.34
C ALA A 24 -1.82 -13.11 7.91
N LEU A 25 -2.85 -12.36 7.49
CA LEU A 25 -4.25 -12.63 7.86
C LEU A 25 -4.73 -13.98 7.31
N LEU A 26 -4.43 -14.28 6.05
CA LEU A 26 -4.79 -15.56 5.43
C LEU A 26 -4.07 -16.76 6.08
N GLU A 27 -2.81 -16.60 6.43
CA GLU A 27 -2.03 -17.65 7.11
C GLU A 27 -2.59 -17.94 8.50
N ALA A 28 -2.93 -16.90 9.28
CA ALA A 28 -3.51 -17.05 10.60
C ALA A 28 -4.86 -17.78 10.60
N LYS A 29 -5.66 -17.64 9.55
CA LYS A 29 -6.93 -18.38 9.38
C LYS A 29 -6.75 -19.90 9.34
N LYS A 30 -5.61 -20.39 8.90
CA LYS A 30 -5.32 -21.83 8.85
C LYS A 30 -5.09 -22.44 10.23
N THR A 31 -4.71 -21.62 11.21
CA THR A 31 -4.28 -22.07 12.52
C THR A 31 -5.21 -21.67 13.67
N ILE A 32 -6.06 -20.68 13.44
CA ILE A 32 -6.94 -20.12 14.46
C ILE A 32 -8.32 -19.90 13.82
N THR A 33 -9.33 -20.59 14.35
CA THR A 33 -10.73 -20.36 13.96
C THR A 33 -11.26 -19.15 14.71
N LEU A 34 -11.71 -18.13 13.98
CA LEU A 34 -12.24 -16.88 14.50
C LEU A 34 -13.60 -16.58 13.89
N THR A 35 -14.46 -15.95 14.65
CA THR A 35 -15.69 -15.36 14.15
C THR A 35 -15.37 -14.10 13.32
N PRO A 36 -16.25 -13.66 12.40
CA PRO A 36 -16.04 -12.43 11.61
C PRO A 36 -15.79 -11.18 12.48
N ASN A 37 -16.48 -11.06 13.61
CA ASN A 37 -16.30 -9.93 14.53
C ASN A 37 -14.91 -9.96 15.20
N GLU A 38 -14.46 -11.13 15.62
CA GLU A 38 -13.14 -11.33 16.19
C GLU A 38 -12.04 -11.01 15.17
N GLU A 39 -12.22 -11.41 13.92
CA GLU A 39 -11.28 -11.09 12.84
C GLU A 39 -11.15 -9.57 12.64
N GLU A 40 -12.26 -8.86 12.61
CA GLU A 40 -12.25 -7.41 12.43
C GLU A 40 -11.57 -6.70 13.61
N GLU A 41 -11.82 -7.15 14.83
CA GLU A 41 -11.19 -6.57 16.02
C GLU A 41 -9.69 -6.81 16.05
N ILE A 42 -9.24 -8.02 15.77
CA ILE A 42 -7.82 -8.37 15.70
C ILE A 42 -7.13 -7.58 14.56
N LYS A 43 -7.80 -7.40 13.41
CA LYS A 43 -7.30 -6.59 12.32
C LYS A 43 -7.12 -5.12 12.75
N LYS A 44 -8.09 -4.55 13.45
CA LYS A 44 -8.00 -3.19 14.02
C LYS A 44 -6.81 -3.04 14.96
N GLU A 45 -6.68 -3.93 15.94
CA GLU A 45 -5.56 -3.93 16.90
C GLU A 45 -4.21 -4.04 16.16
N THR A 46 -4.11 -4.93 15.17
CA THR A 46 -2.90 -5.08 14.36
C THR A 46 -2.55 -3.80 13.60
N VAL A 47 -3.54 -3.15 12.99
CA VAL A 47 -3.33 -1.88 12.26
C VAL A 47 -2.94 -0.74 13.20
N VAL A 48 -3.58 -0.64 14.38
CA VAL A 48 -3.23 0.37 15.39
C VAL A 48 -1.78 0.20 15.84
N PHE A 49 -1.35 -1.04 16.10
CA PHE A 49 0.03 -1.35 16.44
C PHE A 49 1.01 -0.92 15.35
N LEU A 50 0.73 -1.26 14.09
CA LEU A 50 1.61 -0.92 12.96
C LEU A 50 1.71 0.59 12.73
N ARG A 51 0.62 1.33 12.96
CA ARG A 51 0.62 2.81 12.90
C ARG A 51 1.38 3.47 14.04
N ARG A 52 1.61 2.76 15.15
CA ARG A 52 2.32 3.22 16.35
C ARG A 52 3.66 2.51 16.57
N TYR A 53 4.15 1.85 15.52
CA TYR A 53 5.29 0.95 15.62
C TYR A 53 6.53 1.60 16.21
N PHE A 54 6.88 2.81 15.76
CA PHE A 54 8.13 3.47 16.15
C PHE A 54 8.06 4.04 17.57
N SER A 55 6.98 4.71 17.93
CA SER A 55 6.79 5.18 19.31
C SER A 55 6.69 4.04 20.32
N LEU A 56 5.95 2.97 20.01
CA LEU A 56 5.85 1.78 20.87
C LEU A 56 7.21 1.08 21.01
N ARG A 57 7.98 0.97 19.93
CA ARG A 57 9.34 0.40 19.98
C ARG A 57 10.26 1.23 20.87
N PHE A 58 10.24 2.54 20.72
CA PHE A 58 11.03 3.45 21.53
C PHE A 58 10.65 3.39 23.01
N GLU A 59 9.35 3.50 23.32
CA GLU A 59 8.86 3.48 24.69
C GLU A 59 9.19 2.15 25.37
N CYS A 60 8.91 1.03 24.72
CA CYS A 60 9.19 -0.29 25.26
C CYS A 60 10.69 -0.53 25.46
N ALA A 61 11.55 -0.04 24.57
CA ALA A 61 13.01 -0.11 24.69
C ALA A 61 13.52 0.61 25.92
N ASN A 62 12.96 1.78 26.22
CA ASN A 62 13.32 2.55 27.43
C ASN A 62 12.83 1.88 28.72
N LEU A 63 11.68 1.20 28.68
CA LEU A 63 11.10 0.54 29.85
C LEU A 63 11.72 -0.84 30.11
N LEU A 64 12.15 -1.53 29.07
CA LEU A 64 12.59 -2.93 29.10
C LEU A 64 13.96 -3.06 28.41
N SER A 65 14.93 -2.25 28.83
CA SER A 65 16.27 -2.14 28.21
C SER A 65 17.11 -3.44 28.22
N GLN A 66 16.71 -4.42 28.99
CA GLN A 66 17.38 -5.72 29.10
C GLN A 66 17.01 -6.73 28.01
N TYR A 67 16.03 -6.41 27.18
CA TYR A 67 15.54 -7.32 26.15
C TYR A 67 16.17 -7.06 24.79
N ASP A 68 16.36 -8.13 24.03
CA ASP A 68 16.61 -8.05 22.59
C ASP A 68 15.38 -7.47 21.90
N TYR A 69 15.58 -6.36 21.18
CA TYR A 69 14.54 -5.61 20.50
C TYR A 69 13.86 -6.37 19.35
N GLU A 70 14.46 -7.47 18.90
CA GLU A 70 13.92 -8.36 17.87
C GLU A 70 13.32 -9.64 18.46
N SER A 71 13.34 -9.80 19.77
CA SER A 71 12.76 -10.97 20.42
C SER A 71 11.23 -10.99 20.37
N GLY A 72 10.67 -12.21 20.39
CA GLY A 72 9.23 -12.38 20.48
C GLY A 72 8.64 -11.86 21.79
N GLU A 73 9.39 -11.91 22.89
CA GLU A 73 9.00 -11.35 24.19
C GLU A 73 8.85 -9.83 24.13
N PHE A 74 9.78 -9.17 23.46
CA PHE A 74 9.73 -7.72 23.25
C PHE A 74 8.55 -7.35 22.34
N LEU A 75 8.25 -8.13 21.30
CA LEU A 75 7.06 -7.94 20.48
C LEU A 75 5.78 -8.05 21.29
N LEU A 76 5.64 -9.08 22.13
CA LEU A 76 4.46 -9.27 22.99
C LEU A 76 4.31 -8.12 24.00
N SER A 77 5.40 -7.63 24.55
CA SER A 77 5.40 -6.48 25.48
C SER A 77 4.92 -5.20 24.76
N ARG A 78 5.32 -4.97 23.51
CA ARG A 78 4.82 -3.85 22.71
C ARG A 78 3.34 -3.97 22.38
N ILE A 79 2.84 -5.20 22.14
CA ILE A 79 1.41 -5.44 21.92
C ILE A 79 0.62 -5.08 23.19
N ALA A 80 1.06 -5.55 24.34
CA ALA A 80 0.41 -5.23 25.62
C ALA A 80 0.42 -3.71 25.89
N LEU A 81 1.52 -3.02 25.64
CA LEU A 81 1.61 -1.56 25.79
C LEU A 81 0.65 -0.85 24.82
N CYS A 82 0.57 -1.31 23.57
CA CYS A 82 -0.37 -0.80 22.58
C CYS A 82 -1.82 -0.95 23.06
N GLN A 83 -2.18 -2.13 23.56
CA GLN A 83 -3.51 -2.40 24.08
C GLN A 83 -3.83 -1.57 25.31
N LEU A 84 -2.91 -1.42 26.26
CA LEU A 84 -3.07 -0.59 27.45
C LEU A 84 -3.33 0.90 27.10
N ARG A 85 -2.85 1.38 25.97
CA ARG A 85 -2.97 2.78 25.56
C ARG A 85 -4.12 3.05 24.60
N TYR A 86 -4.46 2.10 23.73
CA TYR A 86 -5.28 2.38 22.55
C TYR A 86 -6.45 1.41 22.34
N SER A 87 -6.54 0.29 23.10
CA SER A 87 -7.67 -0.63 22.99
C SER A 87 -8.82 -0.25 23.93
N LYS A 88 -9.95 -0.93 23.76
CA LYS A 88 -11.11 -0.85 24.66
C LYS A 88 -11.09 -1.92 25.75
N LEU A 89 -10.08 -2.78 25.73
CA LEU A 89 -9.92 -3.86 26.72
C LEU A 89 -9.62 -3.26 28.10
N THR A 90 -10.15 -3.91 29.13
CA THR A 90 -9.81 -3.55 30.51
C THR A 90 -8.37 -3.97 30.84
N LYS A 91 -7.78 -3.37 31.86
CA LYS A 91 -6.43 -3.72 32.32
C LYS A 91 -6.32 -5.16 32.76
N GLU A 92 -7.37 -5.69 33.35
CA GLU A 92 -7.51 -7.07 33.83
C GLU A 92 -7.50 -8.04 32.63
N GLU A 93 -8.26 -7.74 31.60
CA GLU A 93 -8.28 -8.52 30.34
C GLU A 93 -6.91 -8.53 29.68
N ILE A 94 -6.29 -7.37 29.49
CA ILE A 94 -4.95 -7.26 28.88
C ILE A 94 -3.92 -8.04 29.70
N THR A 95 -3.97 -7.94 31.02
CA THR A 95 -3.08 -8.67 31.94
C THR A 95 -3.23 -10.18 31.80
N SER A 96 -4.47 -10.66 31.76
CA SER A 96 -4.79 -12.08 31.57
C SER A 96 -4.31 -12.58 30.21
N GLU A 97 -4.62 -11.84 29.15
CA GLU A 97 -4.21 -12.17 27.78
C GLU A 97 -2.70 -12.19 27.59
N TYR A 98 -1.99 -11.21 28.15
CA TYR A 98 -0.53 -11.16 28.13
C TYR A 98 0.08 -12.41 28.76
N ARG A 99 -0.38 -12.78 29.98
CA ARG A 99 0.09 -13.97 30.70
C ARG A 99 -0.17 -15.25 29.93
N ASN A 100 -1.39 -15.41 29.42
CA ASN A 100 -1.79 -16.60 28.66
C ASN A 100 -0.99 -16.73 27.36
N THR A 101 -0.79 -15.63 26.66
CA THR A 101 0.00 -15.60 25.41
C THR A 101 1.47 -15.88 25.68
N PHE A 102 2.04 -15.30 26.74
CA PHE A 102 3.42 -15.54 27.18
C PHE A 102 3.68 -17.01 27.47
N ALA A 103 2.79 -17.62 28.23
CA ALA A 103 2.85 -19.07 28.58
C ALA A 103 2.68 -19.94 27.31
N ARG A 104 1.75 -19.61 26.42
CA ARG A 104 1.49 -20.34 25.17
C ARG A 104 2.71 -20.32 24.24
N LEU A 105 3.42 -19.20 24.18
CA LEU A 105 4.63 -19.03 23.40
C LEU A 105 5.89 -19.62 24.07
N ARG A 106 5.77 -20.10 25.30
CA ARG A 106 6.87 -20.71 26.10
C ARG A 106 8.07 -19.77 26.24
N PHE A 107 7.82 -18.49 26.43
CA PHE A 107 8.88 -17.54 26.70
C PHE A 107 9.51 -17.76 28.08
N SER A 108 10.82 -17.54 28.19
CA SER A 108 11.60 -17.84 29.39
C SER A 108 11.72 -16.66 30.37
N GLY A 109 11.37 -15.46 29.94
CA GLY A 109 11.50 -14.25 30.74
C GLY A 109 10.45 -14.12 31.88
N SER A 110 10.53 -13.04 32.64
CA SER A 110 9.59 -12.72 33.72
C SER A 110 8.36 -11.99 33.22
N SER A 111 7.30 -12.73 32.89
CA SER A 111 6.02 -12.14 32.45
C SER A 111 5.42 -11.18 33.51
N LYS A 112 5.65 -11.44 34.81
CA LYS A 112 5.16 -10.57 35.89
C LYS A 112 5.86 -9.25 35.94
N THR A 113 7.20 -9.22 35.89
CA THR A 113 7.99 -7.99 35.94
C THR A 113 7.69 -7.09 34.73
N ASN A 114 7.69 -7.66 33.54
CA ASN A 114 7.38 -6.88 32.32
C ASN A 114 5.99 -6.27 32.38
N ARG A 115 5.00 -7.06 32.75
CA ARG A 115 3.62 -6.60 32.90
C ARG A 115 3.52 -5.44 33.87
N ASP A 116 4.12 -5.56 35.05
CA ASP A 116 4.01 -4.55 36.11
C ASP A 116 4.66 -3.23 35.66
N VAL A 117 5.80 -3.28 34.96
CA VAL A 117 6.45 -2.12 34.34
C VAL A 117 5.54 -1.48 33.27
N LEU A 118 4.94 -2.27 32.40
CA LEU A 118 4.06 -1.76 31.35
C LEU A 118 2.79 -1.13 31.90
N MET A 119 2.20 -1.75 32.94
CA MET A 119 1.02 -1.23 33.64
C MET A 119 1.31 0.12 34.29
N GLU A 120 2.45 0.26 34.96
CA GLU A 120 2.85 1.54 35.55
C GLU A 120 3.08 2.62 34.50
N ALA A 121 3.81 2.28 33.42
CA ALA A 121 4.07 3.19 32.31
C ALA A 121 2.76 3.66 31.64
N SER A 122 1.76 2.81 31.52
CA SER A 122 0.48 3.17 30.88
C SER A 122 -0.35 4.20 31.64
N LYS A 123 -0.04 4.44 32.93
CA LYS A 123 -0.71 5.49 33.75
C LYS A 123 -0.31 6.90 33.32
N LYS A 124 0.84 7.06 32.66
CA LYS A 124 1.33 8.35 32.18
C LYS A 124 1.22 8.42 30.65
N PRO A 125 0.90 9.57 30.07
CA PRO A 125 0.95 9.73 28.62
C PRO A 125 2.38 9.47 28.11
N PHE A 126 2.49 8.94 26.89
CA PHE A 126 3.77 8.82 26.22
C PHE A 126 4.39 10.20 26.04
N SER A 127 5.62 10.38 26.52
CA SER A 127 6.41 11.58 26.30
C SER A 127 7.76 11.23 25.70
N ILE A 128 8.19 12.04 24.75
CA ILE A 128 9.52 11.90 24.15
C ILE A 128 10.51 12.63 25.05
N PRO A 129 11.57 11.96 25.54
CA PRO A 129 12.58 12.58 26.39
C PRO A 129 13.26 13.80 25.74
N GLU A 130 13.75 14.71 26.55
CA GLU A 130 14.42 15.93 26.07
C GLU A 130 15.66 15.61 25.23
N GLU A 131 16.39 14.54 25.58
CA GLU A 131 17.58 14.09 24.84
C GLU A 131 17.23 13.72 23.39
N ALA A 132 16.08 13.10 23.16
CA ALA A 132 15.61 12.78 21.82
C ALA A 132 15.25 14.03 21.02
N LYS A 133 14.87 15.13 21.68
CA LYS A 133 14.57 16.42 21.03
C LYS A 133 15.81 17.12 20.50
N GLN A 134 17.02 16.77 20.97
CA GLN A 134 18.28 17.31 20.46
C GLN A 134 18.55 16.91 19.01
N SER A 135 17.96 15.78 18.54
CA SER A 135 18.02 15.37 17.14
C SER A 135 16.65 15.62 16.46
N PRO A 136 16.49 16.69 15.68
CA PRO A 136 15.23 17.01 15.03
C PRO A 136 14.69 15.88 14.12
N PHE A 137 15.59 15.14 13.48
CA PHE A 137 15.20 14.01 12.63
C PHE A 137 14.65 12.84 13.46
N TYR A 138 15.36 12.50 14.55
CA TYR A 138 14.94 11.43 15.44
C TYR A 138 13.63 11.79 16.16
N PHE A 139 13.53 13.00 16.71
CA PHE A 139 12.31 13.50 17.33
C PHE A 139 11.11 13.41 16.38
N ASN A 140 11.25 13.95 15.17
CA ASN A 140 10.17 13.93 14.18
C ASN A 140 9.86 12.50 13.69
N SER A 141 10.84 11.60 13.66
CA SER A 141 10.60 10.20 13.32
C SER A 141 9.65 9.53 14.30
N LEU A 142 9.81 9.79 15.59
CA LEU A 142 8.94 9.29 16.65
C LEU A 142 7.55 9.96 16.62
N VAL A 143 7.50 11.29 16.50
CA VAL A 143 6.23 12.05 16.45
C VAL A 143 5.40 11.65 15.24
N LEU A 144 6.04 11.45 14.09
CA LEU A 144 5.37 11.19 12.82
C LEU A 144 5.27 9.69 12.47
N GLU A 145 5.78 8.82 13.36
CA GLU A 145 5.73 7.36 13.17
C GLU A 145 6.40 6.93 11.85
N ARG A 146 7.63 7.41 11.60
CA ARG A 146 8.39 7.12 10.38
C ARG A 146 9.84 6.77 10.71
N PRO A 147 10.51 5.90 9.93
CA PRO A 147 11.92 5.63 10.11
C PRO A 147 12.76 6.90 9.95
N GLU A 148 13.75 7.13 10.81
CA GLU A 148 14.59 8.33 10.76
C GLU A 148 15.29 8.51 9.41
N PHE A 149 15.79 7.41 8.80
CA PHE A 149 16.46 7.48 7.51
C PHE A 149 15.55 8.01 6.40
N LEU A 150 14.27 7.65 6.46
CA LEU A 150 13.28 8.11 5.49
C LEU A 150 13.03 9.61 5.66
N PHE A 151 12.95 10.08 6.91
CA PHE A 151 12.82 11.50 7.21
C PHE A 151 14.01 12.30 6.68
N ARG A 152 15.23 11.81 6.88
CA ARG A 152 16.46 12.42 6.35
C ARG A 152 16.41 12.48 4.81
N ARG A 153 16.04 11.38 4.16
CA ARG A 153 15.97 11.30 2.70
C ARG A 153 14.96 12.28 2.10
N PHE A 154 13.77 12.37 2.69
CA PHE A 154 12.77 13.37 2.27
C PHE A 154 13.27 14.80 2.49
N ASN A 155 13.98 15.05 3.59
CA ASN A 155 14.52 16.36 3.88
C ASN A 155 15.62 16.79 2.88
N GLU A 156 16.45 15.87 2.46
CA GLU A 156 17.45 16.09 1.41
C GLU A 156 16.79 16.45 0.05
N GLU A 157 15.69 15.79 -0.30
CA GLU A 157 15.03 15.99 -1.59
C GLU A 157 14.08 17.20 -1.62
N TYR A 158 13.40 17.50 -0.52
CA TYR A 158 12.29 18.46 -0.48
C TYR A 158 12.47 19.62 0.52
N GLY A 159 13.45 19.55 1.42
CA GLY A 159 13.63 20.47 2.52
C GLY A 159 12.66 20.21 3.69
N SER A 160 12.99 20.80 4.86
CA SER A 160 12.33 20.47 6.13
C SER A 160 10.83 20.77 6.16
N SER A 161 10.43 21.94 5.66
CA SER A 161 9.02 22.37 5.68
C SER A 161 8.12 21.45 4.86
N LYS A 162 8.52 21.13 3.62
CA LYS A 162 7.76 20.22 2.74
C LYS A 162 7.75 18.79 3.27
N THR A 163 8.85 18.33 3.88
CA THR A 163 8.93 17.00 4.49
C THR A 163 7.94 16.88 5.64
N LEU A 164 7.90 17.84 6.55
CA LEU A 164 6.96 17.84 7.67
C LEU A 164 5.50 17.88 7.19
N SER A 165 5.19 18.74 6.22
CA SER A 165 3.85 18.82 5.64
C SER A 165 3.41 17.50 5.02
N ARG A 166 4.26 16.88 4.19
CA ARG A 166 3.98 15.58 3.55
C ARG A 166 3.74 14.46 4.58
N PHE A 167 4.61 14.34 5.59
CA PHE A 167 4.42 13.30 6.61
C PHE A 167 3.21 13.53 7.51
N ARG A 168 2.80 14.78 7.74
CA ARG A 168 1.55 15.08 8.45
C ARG A 168 0.34 14.69 7.62
N SER A 169 0.32 14.99 6.33
CA SER A 169 -0.79 14.57 5.45
C SER A 169 -0.94 13.07 5.36
N MET A 170 0.16 12.30 5.34
CA MET A 170 0.14 10.82 5.34
C MET A 170 -0.37 10.19 6.65
N ARG A 171 -0.62 10.97 7.71
CA ARG A 171 -1.14 10.46 8.99
C ARG A 171 -2.63 10.60 9.13
N LYS A 172 -3.25 11.38 8.27
CA LYS A 172 -4.69 11.59 8.32
C LYS A 172 -5.41 10.32 7.83
N LYS A 173 -6.56 10.04 8.42
CA LYS A 173 -7.36 8.87 8.04
C LYS A 173 -7.82 9.04 6.59
N SER A 174 -7.39 8.14 5.73
CA SER A 174 -7.85 8.14 4.34
C SER A 174 -9.22 7.49 4.21
N THR A 175 -10.00 7.99 3.29
CA THR A 175 -11.21 7.34 2.80
C THR A 175 -10.85 6.35 1.69
N PHE A 176 -11.69 5.32 1.51
CA PHE A 176 -11.60 4.44 0.37
C PHE A 176 -12.48 4.98 -0.75
N GLU A 177 -11.97 4.96 -1.97
CA GLU A 177 -12.69 5.40 -3.14
C GLU A 177 -13.21 4.19 -3.92
N TYR A 178 -14.44 4.28 -4.36
CA TYR A 178 -15.15 3.24 -5.12
C TYR A 178 -15.81 3.83 -6.35
N SER A 179 -15.87 3.05 -7.41
CA SER A 179 -16.66 3.34 -8.60
C SER A 179 -17.70 2.26 -8.81
N PRO A 180 -18.95 2.59 -9.17
CA PRO A 180 -19.97 1.62 -9.49
C PRO A 180 -19.74 1.08 -10.91
N LEU A 181 -20.18 -0.16 -11.17
CA LEU A 181 -20.28 -0.71 -12.52
C LEU A 181 -21.55 -0.22 -13.24
N ASP A 182 -22.60 0.09 -12.46
CA ASP A 182 -23.84 0.67 -12.93
C ASP A 182 -24.48 1.56 -11.84
N ALA A 183 -25.48 2.37 -12.22
CA ALA A 183 -26.14 3.30 -11.31
C ALA A 183 -26.90 2.60 -10.17
N ASP A 184 -27.37 1.37 -10.37
CA ASP A 184 -28.14 0.60 -9.40
C ASP A 184 -27.25 -0.01 -8.30
N SER A 185 -25.93 0.06 -8.48
CA SER A 185 -24.95 -0.48 -7.52
C SER A 185 -24.74 0.39 -6.28
N LEU A 186 -25.39 1.54 -6.22
CA LEU A 186 -25.16 2.53 -5.16
C LEU A 186 -25.89 2.17 -3.87
N THR A 187 -25.27 2.48 -2.76
CA THR A 187 -25.83 2.29 -1.41
C THR A 187 -25.77 3.59 -0.62
N ASP A 188 -26.69 3.77 0.30
CA ASP A 188 -26.82 4.97 1.17
C ASP A 188 -25.58 5.26 2.03
N SER A 189 -24.63 4.32 2.10
CA SER A 189 -23.40 4.47 2.87
C SER A 189 -22.21 5.03 2.08
N LEU A 190 -22.41 5.38 0.81
CA LEU A 190 -21.40 5.92 -0.09
C LEU A 190 -21.70 7.39 -0.38
N GLU A 191 -20.74 8.27 -0.14
CA GLU A 191 -20.84 9.71 -0.45
C GLU A 191 -20.26 9.97 -1.85
N LYS A 192 -21.07 10.54 -2.74
CA LYS A 192 -20.60 10.96 -4.07
C LYS A 192 -19.59 12.09 -3.93
N THR A 193 -18.53 12.01 -4.69
CA THR A 193 -17.51 13.05 -4.76
C THR A 193 -17.23 13.44 -6.20
N ASP A 194 -16.64 14.61 -6.40
CA ASP A 194 -16.16 15.01 -7.73
C ASP A 194 -15.04 14.07 -8.19
N GLY A 195 -15.31 13.32 -9.26
CA GLY A 195 -14.35 12.43 -9.89
C GLY A 195 -13.45 13.17 -10.87
N ALA A 196 -12.19 12.74 -10.99
CA ALA A 196 -11.37 13.14 -12.12
C ALA A 196 -11.73 12.26 -13.33
N GLY A 197 -12.18 12.86 -14.44
CA GLY A 197 -12.54 12.13 -15.67
C GLY A 197 -13.99 11.66 -15.71
N ALA A 198 -14.28 10.67 -16.58
CA ALA A 198 -15.63 10.15 -16.86
C ALA A 198 -16.21 9.24 -15.75
N TYR A 199 -15.64 9.26 -14.56
CA TYR A 199 -16.03 8.34 -13.48
C TYR A 199 -16.87 8.99 -12.41
N GLU A 200 -17.93 8.33 -12.02
CA GLU A 200 -18.60 8.59 -10.75
C GLU A 200 -17.77 7.99 -9.61
N ILE A 201 -17.41 8.81 -8.63
CA ILE A 201 -16.59 8.40 -7.50
C ILE A 201 -17.38 8.55 -6.22
N TYR A 202 -17.31 7.54 -5.38
CA TYR A 202 -17.94 7.50 -4.07
C TYR A 202 -16.91 7.22 -3.00
N LYS A 203 -16.96 7.95 -1.90
CA LYS A 203 -16.07 7.78 -0.75
C LYS A 203 -16.77 7.04 0.37
N SER A 204 -16.01 6.21 1.08
CA SER A 204 -16.44 5.55 2.30
C SER A 204 -15.28 5.45 3.29
N GLU A 205 -15.59 5.60 4.56
CA GLU A 205 -14.67 5.27 5.64
C GLU A 205 -14.49 3.74 5.83
N LYS A 206 -15.42 2.96 5.28
CA LYS A 206 -15.40 1.50 5.36
C LYS A 206 -14.66 0.90 4.17
N ASN A 207 -13.74 0.00 4.47
CA ASN A 207 -13.15 -0.86 3.45
C ASN A 207 -14.09 -2.08 3.27
N TYR A 208 -14.81 -2.13 2.17
CA TYR A 208 -15.71 -3.23 1.88
C TYR A 208 -14.95 -4.52 1.56
N HIS A 209 -15.47 -5.64 2.06
CA HIS A 209 -14.94 -6.95 1.74
C HIS A 209 -15.20 -7.31 0.26
N ARG A 210 -14.34 -8.14 -0.36
CA ARG A 210 -14.44 -8.52 -1.79
C ARG A 210 -15.83 -9.05 -2.19
N ASP A 211 -16.42 -9.89 -1.35
CA ASP A 211 -17.75 -10.45 -1.65
C ASP A 211 -18.83 -9.37 -1.63
N SER A 212 -18.74 -8.41 -0.71
CA SER A 212 -19.62 -7.24 -0.71
C SER A 212 -19.44 -6.36 -1.93
N LEU A 213 -18.20 -6.22 -2.42
CA LEU A 213 -17.91 -5.46 -3.65
C LEU A 213 -18.55 -6.13 -4.87
N LYS A 214 -18.45 -7.47 -5.00
CA LYS A 214 -19.08 -8.22 -6.08
C LYS A 214 -20.59 -8.12 -6.05
N GLN A 215 -21.20 -8.33 -4.88
CA GLN A 215 -22.67 -8.25 -4.71
C GLN A 215 -23.22 -6.86 -5.03
N ARG A 216 -22.48 -5.82 -4.70
CA ARG A 216 -22.86 -4.42 -4.91
C ARG A 216 -22.45 -3.88 -6.27
N ARG A 217 -21.73 -4.66 -7.08
CA ARG A 217 -21.16 -4.24 -8.37
C ARG A 217 -20.40 -2.92 -8.31
N ILE A 218 -19.69 -2.70 -7.20
CA ILE A 218 -18.77 -1.59 -6.99
C ILE A 218 -17.34 -2.13 -6.93
N TYR A 219 -16.35 -1.33 -7.27
CA TYR A 219 -14.95 -1.75 -7.24
C TYR A 219 -14.08 -0.65 -6.61
N PRO A 220 -12.96 -1.02 -5.96
CA PRO A 220 -12.00 -0.05 -5.46
C PRO A 220 -11.43 0.76 -6.62
N SER A 221 -11.30 2.06 -6.42
CA SER A 221 -10.80 2.97 -7.44
C SER A 221 -9.60 3.76 -6.91
N SER A 222 -8.50 3.75 -7.64
CA SER A 222 -7.31 4.52 -7.32
C SER A 222 -7.40 5.89 -7.98
N TYR A 223 -7.25 6.95 -7.19
CA TYR A 223 -7.16 8.31 -7.69
C TYR A 223 -5.96 8.48 -8.65
N LEU A 224 -4.81 7.91 -8.27
CA LEU A 224 -3.60 8.02 -9.06
C LEU A 224 -3.75 7.35 -10.43
N GLU A 225 -4.41 6.20 -10.50
CA GLU A 225 -4.69 5.51 -11.76
C GLU A 225 -5.63 6.32 -12.65
N ARG A 226 -6.76 6.79 -12.09
CA ARG A 226 -7.71 7.62 -12.85
C ARG A 226 -7.06 8.88 -13.41
N LEU A 227 -6.26 9.56 -12.59
CA LEU A 227 -5.51 10.72 -13.01
C LEU A 227 -4.53 10.38 -14.13
N GLY A 228 -3.84 9.23 -14.04
CA GLY A 228 -2.94 8.75 -15.09
C GLY A 228 -3.68 8.47 -16.40
N TYR A 229 -4.79 7.74 -16.33
CA TYR A 229 -5.58 7.42 -17.52
C TYR A 229 -6.24 8.63 -18.16
N SER A 230 -6.57 9.69 -17.38
CA SER A 230 -7.10 10.94 -17.93
C SER A 230 -6.08 11.72 -18.76
N LEU A 231 -4.80 11.37 -18.71
CA LEU A 231 -3.75 11.96 -19.54
C LEU A 231 -3.62 11.28 -20.92
N LEU A 232 -4.23 10.12 -21.10
CA LEU A 232 -4.14 9.37 -22.34
C LEU A 232 -5.04 10.00 -23.41
N GLU A 233 -4.47 10.30 -24.56
CA GLU A 233 -5.21 10.58 -25.78
C GLU A 233 -5.54 9.23 -26.44
N LEU A 234 -6.76 8.75 -26.22
CA LEU A 234 -7.18 7.45 -26.74
C LEU A 234 -7.48 7.53 -28.23
N PRO A 235 -6.91 6.65 -29.06
CA PRO A 235 -7.32 6.50 -30.45
C PRO A 235 -8.81 6.19 -30.54
N GLN A 236 -9.51 6.78 -31.53
CA GLN A 236 -10.94 6.53 -31.71
C GLN A 236 -11.28 5.11 -32.19
N VAL A 237 -10.30 4.37 -32.69
CA VAL A 237 -10.50 3.07 -33.31
C VAL A 237 -9.55 2.04 -32.74
N SER A 238 -10.09 0.96 -32.14
CA SER A 238 -9.39 -0.27 -31.76
C SER A 238 -8.01 -0.11 -31.10
N PRO A 239 -7.83 0.70 -30.04
CA PRO A 239 -6.54 0.84 -29.41
C PRO A 239 -6.08 -0.48 -28.81
N LYS A 240 -4.83 -0.86 -29.10
CA LYS A 240 -4.16 -1.97 -28.41
C LYS A 240 -3.43 -1.45 -27.17
N VAL A 241 -3.82 -1.94 -26.03
CA VAL A 241 -3.28 -1.51 -24.72
C VAL A 241 -2.66 -2.67 -23.99
N LEU A 242 -1.43 -2.51 -23.55
CA LEU A 242 -0.73 -3.43 -22.66
C LEU A 242 -0.63 -2.82 -21.27
N ARG A 243 -1.05 -3.52 -20.23
CA ARG A 243 -0.86 -3.11 -18.83
C ARG A 243 -0.11 -4.20 -18.05
N ASN A 244 0.89 -3.79 -17.30
CA ASN A 244 1.57 -4.68 -16.37
C ASN A 244 1.11 -4.47 -14.91
N GLY A 245 1.55 -5.37 -14.05
CA GLY A 245 1.60 -5.13 -12.61
C GLY A 245 0.28 -5.13 -11.90
N LEU A 246 -0.62 -6.09 -12.17
CA LEU A 246 -1.79 -6.29 -11.32
C LEU A 246 -1.38 -6.81 -9.94
N THR A 247 -1.83 -6.15 -8.90
CA THR A 247 -1.68 -6.58 -7.50
C THR A 247 -3.00 -7.04 -6.88
N ASP A 248 -4.12 -6.60 -7.45
CA ASP A 248 -5.47 -6.97 -7.04
C ASP A 248 -6.33 -7.34 -8.25
N SER A 249 -7.36 -8.15 -8.03
CA SER A 249 -8.29 -8.60 -9.07
C SER A 249 -9.21 -7.50 -9.63
N PHE A 250 -9.12 -6.29 -9.12
CA PHE A 250 -9.88 -5.12 -9.58
C PHE A 250 -9.01 -4.04 -10.22
N ASP A 251 -7.70 -4.17 -10.20
CA ASP A 251 -6.77 -3.12 -10.65
C ASP A 251 -6.91 -2.72 -12.13
N TYR A 252 -7.52 -3.56 -12.97
CA TYR A 252 -7.74 -3.27 -14.38
C TYR A 252 -9.02 -2.47 -14.67
N PHE A 253 -9.96 -2.40 -13.72
CA PHE A 253 -11.25 -1.73 -13.94
C PHE A 253 -11.12 -0.25 -14.34
N PRO A 254 -10.29 0.57 -13.70
CA PRO A 254 -10.13 1.96 -14.10
C PRO A 254 -9.73 2.11 -15.56
N LEU A 255 -8.80 1.27 -16.03
CA LEU A 255 -8.36 1.30 -17.42
C LEU A 255 -9.43 0.77 -18.38
N ALA A 256 -10.08 -0.35 -18.05
CA ALA A 256 -11.15 -0.92 -18.86
C ALA A 256 -12.31 0.07 -19.06
N LEU A 257 -12.68 0.79 -18.01
CA LEU A 257 -13.69 1.85 -18.11
C LEU A 257 -13.22 3.05 -18.93
N SER A 258 -11.95 3.46 -18.83
CA SER A 258 -11.40 4.50 -19.68
C SER A 258 -11.49 4.15 -21.16
N LEU A 259 -11.42 2.86 -21.49
CA LEU A 259 -11.47 2.34 -22.85
C LEU A 259 -12.90 2.00 -23.34
N LYS A 260 -13.90 2.06 -22.44
CA LYS A 260 -15.29 1.60 -22.73
C LYS A 260 -15.90 2.24 -23.97
N ASP A 261 -15.62 3.53 -24.17
CA ASP A 261 -16.17 4.29 -25.30
C ASP A 261 -15.31 4.18 -26.57
N SER A 262 -14.20 3.45 -26.51
CA SER A 262 -13.34 3.18 -27.66
C SER A 262 -13.89 1.99 -28.46
N TYR A 263 -13.87 2.09 -29.80
CA TYR A 263 -14.33 1.01 -30.66
C TYR A 263 -13.36 -0.19 -30.62
N GLN A 264 -13.83 -1.35 -30.14
CA GLN A 264 -13.09 -2.61 -30.03
C GLN A 264 -11.68 -2.47 -29.38
N PRO A 265 -11.58 -1.92 -28.15
CA PRO A 265 -10.29 -1.84 -27.47
C PRO A 265 -9.77 -3.25 -27.18
N GLN A 266 -8.46 -3.48 -27.36
CA GLN A 266 -7.80 -4.73 -26.94
C GLN A 266 -6.93 -4.43 -25.73
N LEU A 267 -7.44 -4.69 -24.54
CA LEU A 267 -6.68 -4.60 -23.31
C LEU A 267 -6.02 -5.93 -22.98
N ILE A 268 -4.72 -5.93 -22.89
CA ILE A 268 -3.93 -7.10 -22.49
C ILE A 268 -3.26 -6.77 -21.17
N VAL A 269 -3.46 -7.65 -20.21
CA VAL A 269 -2.90 -7.51 -18.88
C VAL A 269 -1.94 -8.64 -18.62
N ASP A 270 -0.67 -8.33 -18.45
CA ASP A 270 0.28 -9.33 -18.00
C ASP A 270 0.21 -9.51 -16.50
N TYR A 271 0.37 -10.73 -16.07
CA TYR A 271 0.04 -11.06 -14.72
C TYR A 271 0.77 -12.29 -14.18
N GLN A 272 1.28 -12.18 -12.96
CA GLN A 272 1.90 -13.29 -12.26
C GLN A 272 1.31 -13.45 -10.86
N SER A 273 0.11 -13.99 -10.72
CA SER A 273 -0.38 -14.44 -9.42
C SER A 273 -1.73 -15.16 -9.44
N LYS A 274 -2.09 -15.70 -8.25
CA LYS A 274 -3.39 -16.33 -7.97
C LYS A 274 -4.60 -15.42 -8.17
N ALA A 275 -4.43 -14.09 -8.27
CA ALA A 275 -5.52 -13.18 -8.53
C ALA A 275 -5.95 -13.17 -10.01
N ALA A 276 -5.18 -13.76 -10.95
CA ALA A 276 -5.56 -13.85 -12.37
C ALA A 276 -6.91 -14.56 -12.56
N GLU A 277 -7.14 -15.64 -11.83
CA GLU A 277 -8.42 -16.35 -11.87
C GLU A 277 -9.56 -15.47 -11.35
N ALA A 278 -9.35 -14.81 -10.20
CA ALA A 278 -10.34 -13.89 -9.66
C ALA A 278 -10.58 -12.66 -10.56
N ALA A 279 -9.55 -12.22 -11.29
CA ALA A 279 -9.69 -11.14 -12.25
C ALA A 279 -10.54 -11.55 -13.45
N LYS A 280 -10.37 -12.78 -13.97
CA LYS A 280 -11.23 -13.34 -15.03
C LYS A 280 -12.70 -13.41 -14.60
N ASP A 281 -12.96 -13.88 -13.38
CA ASP A 281 -14.31 -13.92 -12.82
C ASP A 281 -14.93 -12.53 -12.74
N ASN A 282 -14.15 -11.54 -12.30
CA ASN A 282 -14.61 -10.16 -12.20
C ASN A 282 -14.87 -9.54 -13.58
N LEU A 283 -14.06 -9.86 -14.60
CA LEU A 283 -14.30 -9.43 -16.00
C LEU A 283 -15.63 -9.93 -16.52
N ASN A 284 -15.91 -11.22 -16.32
CA ASN A 284 -17.17 -11.83 -16.75
C ASN A 284 -18.37 -11.16 -16.06
N LEU A 285 -18.27 -10.87 -14.75
CA LEU A 285 -19.32 -10.17 -14.01
C LEU A 285 -19.53 -8.73 -14.51
N ALA A 286 -18.48 -8.07 -14.95
CA ALA A 286 -18.51 -6.69 -15.44
C ALA A 286 -18.79 -6.58 -16.94
N GLN A 287 -18.98 -7.70 -17.65
CA GLN A 287 -19.24 -7.78 -19.09
C GLN A 287 -18.13 -7.12 -19.95
N PHE A 288 -16.88 -7.13 -19.48
CA PHE A 288 -15.72 -6.72 -20.27
C PHE A 288 -15.20 -7.90 -21.08
N ASN A 289 -15.60 -7.99 -22.35
CA ASN A 289 -15.26 -9.13 -23.22
C ASN A 289 -13.90 -8.96 -23.94
N ASP A 290 -13.37 -7.73 -24.01
CA ASP A 290 -12.18 -7.39 -24.79
C ASP A 290 -10.91 -7.30 -23.93
N VAL A 291 -10.93 -7.88 -22.74
CA VAL A 291 -9.78 -7.94 -21.83
C VAL A 291 -9.16 -9.34 -21.81
N THR A 292 -7.91 -9.44 -22.21
CA THR A 292 -7.11 -10.67 -22.12
C THR A 292 -6.17 -10.60 -20.92
N ILE A 293 -6.25 -11.58 -20.02
CA ILE A 293 -5.33 -11.73 -18.91
C ILE A 293 -4.31 -12.81 -19.27
N LEU A 294 -3.05 -12.39 -19.38
CA LEU A 294 -1.91 -13.30 -19.51
C LEU A 294 -1.33 -13.62 -18.14
N ASN A 295 -1.32 -14.89 -17.77
CA ASN A 295 -0.61 -15.34 -16.58
C ASN A 295 0.81 -15.80 -16.97
N CYS A 296 1.71 -14.84 -17.15
CA CYS A 296 3.09 -15.12 -17.50
C CYS A 296 4.06 -14.21 -16.73
N GLU A 297 5.30 -14.66 -16.56
CA GLU A 297 6.36 -13.78 -16.08
C GLU A 297 6.70 -12.73 -17.14
N GLU A 298 7.01 -11.52 -16.70
CA GLU A 298 7.36 -10.35 -17.52
C GLU A 298 8.39 -10.68 -18.62
N LYS A 299 9.42 -11.44 -18.27
CA LYS A 299 10.47 -11.87 -19.22
C LYS A 299 9.97 -12.72 -20.41
N TYR A 300 8.78 -13.34 -20.29
CA TYR A 300 8.18 -14.15 -21.35
C TYR A 300 7.20 -13.37 -22.22
N LEU A 301 6.92 -12.10 -21.92
CA LEU A 301 5.94 -11.33 -22.69
C LEU A 301 6.31 -11.26 -24.18
N LYS A 302 7.60 -11.16 -24.51
CA LYS A 302 8.12 -11.18 -25.89
C LYS A 302 7.87 -12.48 -26.66
N THR A 303 7.47 -13.56 -26.00
CA THR A 303 7.08 -14.80 -26.69
C THR A 303 5.63 -14.75 -27.16
N TYR A 304 4.82 -13.85 -26.60
CA TYR A 304 3.43 -13.67 -26.96
C TYR A 304 3.21 -12.49 -27.90
N TYR A 305 4.02 -11.44 -27.78
CA TYR A 305 3.84 -10.18 -28.52
C TYR A 305 5.16 -9.71 -29.13
N SER A 306 5.03 -9.14 -30.33
CA SER A 306 6.12 -8.48 -31.02
C SER A 306 6.39 -7.10 -30.43
N TYR A 307 7.59 -6.60 -30.65
CA TYR A 307 7.93 -5.20 -30.39
C TYR A 307 7.09 -4.27 -31.27
N ASP A 308 6.97 -3.01 -30.86
CA ASP A 308 6.25 -1.96 -31.60
C ASP A 308 4.78 -2.30 -31.91
N GLN A 309 4.10 -2.98 -31.00
CA GLN A 309 2.76 -3.51 -31.27
C GLN A 309 1.63 -2.73 -30.61
N PHE A 310 1.88 -2.03 -29.50
CA PHE A 310 0.84 -1.41 -28.68
C PHE A 310 0.77 0.10 -28.86
N ASP A 311 -0.45 0.64 -28.96
CA ASP A 311 -0.72 2.08 -28.97
C ASP A 311 -0.38 2.71 -27.64
N ILE A 312 -0.71 1.99 -26.56
CA ILE A 312 -0.50 2.42 -25.19
C ILE A 312 0.09 1.27 -24.41
N VAL A 313 1.16 1.55 -23.67
CA VAL A 313 1.71 0.64 -22.67
C VAL A 313 1.62 1.32 -21.30
N VAL A 314 0.98 0.67 -20.34
CA VAL A 314 0.87 1.14 -18.96
C VAL A 314 1.83 0.34 -18.10
N ASP A 315 2.83 0.99 -17.53
CA ASP A 315 3.81 0.40 -16.63
C ASP A 315 3.55 0.84 -15.18
N PHE A 316 3.06 -0.10 -14.37
CA PHE A 316 2.99 0.08 -12.92
C PHE A 316 4.33 -0.23 -12.30
N GLY A 317 5.02 0.80 -11.84
CA GLY A 317 6.32 0.67 -11.22
C GLY A 317 6.28 -0.16 -9.94
N LYS A 318 7.26 -1.07 -9.78
CA LYS A 318 7.44 -1.87 -8.56
C LYS A 318 8.14 -1.02 -7.49
N ASP A 319 7.41 -0.07 -6.91
CA ASP A 319 7.89 0.90 -5.92
C ASP A 319 7.79 0.41 -4.46
N THR A 320 8.19 1.25 -3.52
CA THR A 320 8.10 0.96 -2.08
C THR A 320 6.72 1.18 -1.48
N GLY A 321 5.78 1.76 -2.22
CA GLY A 321 4.41 2.05 -1.78
C GLY A 321 4.30 3.19 -0.76
N LEU A 322 5.26 4.10 -0.71
CA LEU A 322 5.25 5.23 0.23
C LEU A 322 4.00 6.12 0.12
N GLY A 323 3.39 6.20 -1.05
CA GLY A 323 2.14 6.92 -1.28
C GLY A 323 0.89 6.23 -0.70
N LEU A 324 1.03 4.99 -0.23
CA LEU A 324 -0.06 4.17 0.32
C LEU A 324 0.08 3.90 1.83
N LEU A 325 0.96 4.60 2.53
CA LEU A 325 1.31 4.27 3.93
C LEU A 325 0.14 4.30 4.90
N ASP A 326 -0.86 5.16 4.68
CA ASP A 326 -2.05 5.15 5.53
C ASP A 326 -2.92 3.92 5.29
N LYS A 327 -3.05 3.48 4.03
CA LYS A 327 -3.77 2.26 3.65
C LYS A 327 -2.97 0.98 3.96
N LYS A 328 -1.63 1.06 3.92
CA LYS A 328 -0.70 -0.07 4.08
C LYS A 328 0.38 0.21 5.15
N PRO A 329 0.00 0.43 6.42
CA PRO A 329 0.96 0.80 7.47
C PRO A 329 2.03 -0.25 7.76
N TRP A 330 1.83 -1.50 7.32
CA TRP A 330 2.79 -2.60 7.45
C TRP A 330 4.04 -2.45 6.59
N LEU A 331 4.07 -1.50 5.63
CA LEU A 331 5.23 -1.27 4.77
C LEU A 331 6.39 -0.64 5.55
N LEU A 332 6.10 0.28 6.48
CA LEU A 332 7.11 1.07 7.18
C LEU A 332 8.05 0.29 8.10
N PRO A 333 7.57 -0.67 8.93
CA PRO A 333 8.46 -1.38 9.86
C PRO A 333 9.58 -2.17 9.19
N SER A 334 9.35 -2.63 7.96
CA SER A 334 10.31 -3.44 7.20
C SER A 334 11.06 -2.66 6.12
N LEU A 335 10.72 -1.39 5.88
CA LEU A 335 11.33 -0.57 4.84
C LEU A 335 12.78 -0.25 5.17
N THR A 336 13.67 -0.48 4.21
CA THR A 336 15.11 -0.20 4.29
C THR A 336 15.56 0.77 3.19
N ARG A 337 16.78 1.29 3.28
CA ARG A 337 17.40 2.06 2.19
C ARG A 337 17.59 1.21 0.93
N GLU A 338 18.00 -0.03 1.13
CA GLU A 338 18.19 -0.98 0.03
C GLU A 338 16.89 -1.25 -0.76
N ASP A 339 15.73 -1.27 -0.08
CA ASP A 339 14.45 -1.44 -0.75
C ASP A 339 14.17 -0.29 -1.73
N ILE A 340 14.55 0.95 -1.40
CA ILE A 340 14.41 2.11 -2.27
C ILE A 340 15.34 1.98 -3.48
N GLU A 341 16.59 1.59 -3.28
CA GLU A 341 17.57 1.41 -4.36
C GLU A 341 17.18 0.27 -5.30
N ASN A 342 16.74 -0.85 -4.73
CA ASN A 342 16.24 -1.99 -5.48
C ASN A 342 14.96 -1.66 -6.26
N SER A 343 14.08 -0.86 -5.68
CA SER A 343 12.89 -0.35 -6.34
C SER A 343 13.27 0.47 -7.58
N GLN A 344 14.18 1.43 -7.42
CA GLN A 344 14.66 2.27 -8.53
C GLN A 344 15.20 1.44 -9.69
N LYS A 345 16.02 0.42 -9.39
CA LYS A 345 16.59 -0.46 -10.41
C LYS A 345 15.50 -1.23 -11.15
N ARG A 346 14.60 -1.90 -10.39
CA ARG A 346 13.50 -2.69 -10.99
C ARG A 346 12.60 -1.85 -11.88
N GLN A 347 12.27 -0.62 -11.47
CA GLN A 347 11.45 0.28 -12.26
C GLN A 347 12.13 0.73 -13.54
N LEU A 348 13.43 1.04 -13.50
CA LEU A 348 14.18 1.40 -14.69
C LEU A 348 14.28 0.24 -15.69
N ASP A 349 14.45 -0.98 -15.20
CA ASP A 349 14.48 -2.17 -16.04
C ASP A 349 13.10 -2.45 -16.65
N SER A 350 12.01 -2.33 -15.85
CA SER A 350 10.63 -2.45 -16.36
C SER A 350 10.33 -1.42 -17.45
N LEU A 351 10.64 -0.14 -17.24
CA LEU A 351 10.45 0.89 -18.25
C LEU A 351 11.17 0.58 -19.56
N ARG A 352 12.41 0.05 -19.50
CA ARG A 352 13.16 -0.34 -20.70
C ARG A 352 12.49 -1.49 -21.43
N GLU A 353 12.12 -2.55 -20.72
CA GLU A 353 11.47 -3.70 -21.32
C GLU A 353 10.11 -3.33 -21.93
N ARG A 354 9.30 -2.55 -21.19
CA ARG A 354 7.96 -2.12 -21.65
C ARG A 354 8.02 -1.16 -22.84
N SER A 355 9.01 -0.29 -22.87
CA SER A 355 9.16 0.67 -23.96
C SER A 355 9.35 0.02 -25.34
N GLU A 356 9.89 -1.20 -25.40
CA GLU A 356 10.07 -1.92 -26.68
C GLU A 356 8.73 -2.33 -27.31
N PHE A 357 7.66 -2.48 -26.51
CA PHE A 357 6.34 -2.84 -27.02
C PHE A 357 5.52 -1.65 -27.52
N VAL A 358 5.91 -0.41 -27.20
CA VAL A 358 5.23 0.81 -27.65
C VAL A 358 5.51 1.02 -29.13
N LYS A 359 4.46 1.13 -29.95
CA LYS A 359 4.63 1.45 -31.38
C LYS A 359 5.08 2.89 -31.62
N SER A 360 5.57 3.20 -32.83
CA SER A 360 5.87 4.59 -33.22
C SER A 360 4.63 5.47 -33.03
N LYS A 361 4.80 6.66 -32.46
CA LYS A 361 3.74 7.60 -32.04
C LYS A 361 2.80 7.07 -30.96
N GLY A 362 3.12 5.92 -30.35
CA GLY A 362 2.41 5.40 -29.18
C GLY A 362 2.86 6.04 -27.89
N SER A 363 2.19 5.68 -26.80
CA SER A 363 2.42 6.23 -25.47
C SER A 363 2.83 5.19 -24.46
N LEU A 364 3.77 5.53 -23.57
CA LEU A 364 4.11 4.79 -22.36
C LEU A 364 3.65 5.61 -21.16
N LEU A 365 2.70 5.08 -20.41
CA LEU A 365 2.20 5.67 -19.17
C LEU A 365 2.83 4.97 -17.99
N PHE A 366 3.69 5.66 -17.26
CA PHE A 366 4.32 5.17 -16.05
C PHE A 366 3.57 5.69 -14.81
N ILE A 367 3.14 4.79 -13.94
CA ILE A 367 2.43 5.11 -12.69
C ILE A 367 3.11 4.36 -11.55
N ASN A 368 3.36 5.03 -10.42
CA ASN A 368 3.79 4.37 -9.19
C ASN A 368 3.33 5.12 -7.93
N HIS A 369 3.36 4.44 -6.80
CA HIS A 369 3.07 5.00 -5.48
C HIS A 369 4.32 5.45 -4.72
N GLY A 370 5.46 5.60 -5.40
CA GLY A 370 6.66 6.20 -4.84
C GLY A 370 6.47 7.69 -4.54
N LEU A 371 7.15 8.20 -3.53
CA LEU A 371 7.11 9.61 -3.15
C LEU A 371 8.50 10.27 -3.19
N LEU A 372 9.56 9.48 -3.26
CA LEU A 372 10.93 9.97 -3.40
C LEU A 372 11.26 10.15 -4.89
N LYS A 373 12.02 11.19 -5.22
CA LYS A 373 12.51 11.41 -6.60
C LYS A 373 13.28 10.19 -7.12
N ALA A 374 14.04 9.54 -6.24
CA ALA A 374 14.78 8.32 -6.56
C ALA A 374 13.90 7.20 -7.16
N GLU A 375 12.63 7.11 -6.76
CA GLU A 375 11.67 6.11 -7.25
C GLU A 375 10.69 6.66 -8.28
N THR A 376 10.77 7.93 -8.64
CA THR A 376 9.79 8.64 -9.47
C THR A 376 10.47 9.35 -10.63
N SER A 377 10.59 10.68 -10.59
CA SER A 377 11.14 11.49 -11.67
C SER A 377 12.55 11.08 -12.09
N ASP A 378 13.43 10.71 -11.14
CA ASP A 378 14.79 10.29 -11.47
C ASP A 378 14.83 9.00 -12.32
N VAL A 379 13.88 8.08 -12.12
CA VAL A 379 13.75 6.86 -12.92
C VAL A 379 13.41 7.23 -14.36
N VAL A 380 12.38 8.06 -14.55
CA VAL A 380 11.92 8.50 -15.86
C VAL A 380 13.00 9.32 -16.58
N HIS A 381 13.61 10.27 -15.91
CA HIS A 381 14.67 11.11 -16.51
C HIS A 381 15.90 10.28 -16.90
N ARG A 382 16.29 9.27 -16.09
CA ARG A 382 17.37 8.33 -16.45
C ARG A 382 17.01 7.46 -17.65
N PHE A 383 15.76 7.01 -17.75
CA PHE A 383 15.26 6.27 -18.90
C PHE A 383 15.37 7.13 -20.16
N LEU A 384 14.81 8.34 -20.15
CA LEU A 384 14.81 9.27 -21.29
C LEU A 384 16.22 9.67 -21.72
N LYS A 385 17.13 9.93 -20.78
CA LYS A 385 18.53 10.26 -21.08
C LYS A 385 19.24 9.17 -21.90
N ARG A 386 18.81 7.91 -21.75
CA ARG A 386 19.41 6.76 -22.42
C ARG A 386 18.60 6.26 -23.62
N ASN A 387 17.45 6.88 -23.88
CA ASN A 387 16.54 6.44 -24.93
C ASN A 387 15.94 7.63 -25.68
N ASN A 388 16.65 8.11 -26.68
CA ASN A 388 16.29 9.30 -27.48
C ASN A 388 15.05 9.10 -28.38
N ARG A 389 14.56 7.86 -28.52
CA ARG A 389 13.30 7.55 -29.22
C ARG A 389 12.07 8.02 -28.44
N PHE A 390 12.23 8.41 -27.18
CA PHE A 390 11.14 8.82 -26.31
C PHE A 390 11.33 10.24 -25.80
N GLU A 391 10.21 10.88 -25.47
CA GLU A 391 10.19 12.19 -24.85
C GLU A 391 9.13 12.26 -23.74
N LEU A 392 9.37 13.11 -22.74
CA LEU A 392 8.40 13.36 -21.67
C LEU A 392 7.32 14.29 -22.19
N VAL A 393 6.07 13.83 -22.21
CA VAL A 393 4.91 14.65 -22.58
C VAL A 393 4.39 15.39 -21.33
N LYS A 394 4.22 14.67 -20.23
CA LYS A 394 3.71 15.24 -18.97
C LYS A 394 4.15 14.41 -17.77
N GLU A 395 4.40 15.07 -16.64
CA GLU A 395 4.60 14.40 -15.37
C GLU A 395 3.82 15.08 -14.25
N ILE A 396 3.35 14.28 -13.29
CA ILE A 396 2.57 14.75 -12.14
C ILE A 396 3.04 14.01 -10.91
N SER A 397 3.36 14.76 -9.83
CA SER A 397 3.62 14.20 -8.50
C SER A 397 2.43 14.49 -7.60
N VAL A 398 1.84 13.45 -7.03
CA VAL A 398 0.71 13.53 -6.11
C VAL A 398 1.21 13.27 -4.69
N CYS A 399 0.95 14.19 -3.77
CA CYS A 399 1.18 13.97 -2.35
C CYS A 399 -0.11 13.46 -1.72
N PRO A 400 -0.07 12.46 -0.84
CA PRO A 400 -1.26 12.04 -0.10
C PRO A 400 -1.92 13.23 0.59
N SER A 401 -3.23 13.37 0.45
CA SER A 401 -4.04 14.42 1.06
C SER A 401 -5.27 13.83 1.72
N ASP A 402 -6.03 14.67 2.42
CA ASP A 402 -7.32 14.27 3.01
C ASP A 402 -8.33 13.86 1.95
N ASP A 403 -8.21 14.44 0.74
CA ASP A 403 -9.18 14.22 -0.33
C ASP A 403 -8.98 12.88 -1.03
N HIS A 404 -7.73 12.39 -1.15
CA HIS A 404 -7.44 11.21 -1.98
C HIS A 404 -6.80 10.05 -1.22
N GLY A 405 -6.22 10.30 -0.03
CA GLY A 405 -5.64 9.25 0.83
C GLY A 405 -4.52 8.43 0.20
N GLU A 406 -4.08 8.77 -1.02
CA GLU A 406 -2.97 8.14 -1.71
C GLU A 406 -2.13 9.16 -2.45
N GLY A 407 -0.87 8.83 -2.67
CA GLY A 407 0.06 9.64 -3.42
C GLY A 407 0.90 8.80 -4.36
N GLY A 408 1.70 9.48 -5.17
CA GLY A 408 2.58 8.81 -6.12
C GLY A 408 3.03 9.72 -7.25
N TYR A 409 3.38 9.11 -8.35
CA TYR A 409 3.93 9.79 -9.52
C TYR A 409 3.37 9.19 -10.80
N ILE A 410 3.13 10.05 -11.77
CA ILE A 410 2.65 9.70 -13.10
C ILE A 410 3.55 10.37 -14.12
N ALA A 411 3.96 9.65 -15.15
CA ALA A 411 4.62 10.22 -16.32
C ALA A 411 4.01 9.66 -17.61
N LEU A 412 3.57 10.54 -18.48
CA LEU A 412 3.19 10.23 -19.86
C LEU A 412 4.40 10.49 -20.75
N ILE A 413 4.84 9.45 -21.45
CA ILE A 413 6.04 9.42 -22.29
C ILE A 413 5.61 9.03 -23.69
N GLY A 414 5.91 9.89 -24.67
CA GLY A 414 5.60 9.64 -26.09
C GLY A 414 6.76 8.98 -26.81
N LYS A 415 6.48 8.02 -27.69
CA LYS A 415 7.47 7.49 -28.65
C LYS A 415 7.45 8.31 -29.93
N LYS A 416 8.59 8.82 -30.34
CA LYS A 416 8.78 9.63 -31.56
C LYS A 416 8.50 8.85 -32.82
#